data_b7d3008d94781a86e1dd7c5cb1c75344
#
_entry.id   b7d3008d94781a86e1dd7c5cb1c75344
#
_cell.length_a   1.000
_cell.length_b   1.000
_cell.length_c   1.000
_cell.angle_alpha   90.00
_cell.angle_beta   90.00
_cell.angle_gamma   90.00
#
_symmetry.space_group_name_H-M   'P 1'
#
loop_
_entity.id
_entity.type
_entity.pdbx_description
1 polymer ?
#
loop_
_entity_poly.entity_id
_entity_poly.type
_entity_poly.pdbx_seq_one_letter_code
_entity_poly.pdbx_strand_id
1 'polypeptide(L)'
;MKALYMEKRAEGAAPEASSNPNDTNWGRYLGITATTSQFSGKLIGEGELAYSTLGFAGVTDQQRPMMARMTLRGNWDNVGYGVLHRSLGSGFISTAGTKIANDRDENELWGEYDFKIFRLRGTLGELREMNSDTNQPSLTRTAATSLNFARSGWSALLSSSISTSALGNIHLQESHALTNGVTLAYRPASFFSIEPNLSFKQEWDQTTGAKTDTPSAGFLLNCTPWSNLQLTGRASYSRGISEDSVRDASALNTLASLNWKIGKSLGADQYLSLQVEYHNQRANPAVSNASPNITGMVQLKLLDF
;
A
#
# COMPACT_ATOMS: atom_id res chain seq x y z
N MET A 1 -17.43 -0.79 -23.10
CA MET A 1 -17.67 -2.02 -22.32
C MET A 1 -16.66 -3.08 -22.76
N LYS A 2 -15.98 -3.72 -21.81
CA LYS A 2 -15.04 -4.83 -22.07
C LYS A 2 -15.37 -5.98 -21.14
N ALA A 3 -15.30 -7.21 -21.65
CA ALA A 3 -15.43 -8.42 -20.85
C ALA A 3 -14.09 -9.16 -20.88
N LEU A 4 -13.65 -9.66 -19.75
CA LEU A 4 -12.43 -10.45 -19.59
C LEU A 4 -12.79 -11.80 -18.98
N TYR A 5 -12.37 -12.87 -19.63
CA TYR A 5 -12.39 -14.21 -19.07
C TYR A 5 -10.96 -14.73 -18.99
N MET A 6 -10.55 -15.24 -17.85
CA MET A 6 -9.27 -15.90 -17.67
C MET A 6 -9.46 -17.21 -16.91
N GLU A 7 -8.79 -18.23 -17.36
CA GLU A 7 -8.67 -19.51 -16.66
C GLU A 7 -7.18 -19.78 -16.42
N LYS A 8 -6.79 -19.96 -15.17
CA LYS A 8 -5.45 -20.35 -14.79
C LYS A 8 -5.48 -21.80 -14.33
N ARG A 9 -4.71 -22.64 -15.02
CA ARG A 9 -4.44 -24.03 -14.60
C ARG A 9 -2.96 -24.12 -14.24
N ALA A 10 -2.63 -24.78 -13.15
CA ALA A 10 -1.25 -25.17 -12.90
C ALA A 10 -0.92 -26.33 -13.87
N GLU A 11 0.02 -26.12 -14.78
CA GLU A 11 0.54 -27.19 -15.63
C GLU A 11 1.43 -28.12 -14.78
N GLY A 12 1.12 -29.42 -14.77
CA GLY A 12 2.07 -30.46 -14.46
C GLY A 12 2.15 -30.99 -13.03
N ALA A 13 1.28 -30.63 -12.12
CA ALA A 13 1.19 -31.32 -10.83
C ALA A 13 0.07 -32.37 -10.86
N ALA A 14 0.44 -33.65 -10.77
CA ALA A 14 -0.49 -34.69 -10.36
C ALA A 14 -1.14 -34.29 -9.02
N PRO A 15 -2.39 -34.68 -8.75
CA PRO A 15 -3.08 -34.33 -7.52
C PRO A 15 -2.54 -35.15 -6.34
N GLU A 16 -1.26 -34.98 -6.04
CA GLU A 16 -0.77 -35.33 -4.72
C GLU A 16 -1.27 -34.24 -3.78
N ALA A 17 -1.99 -34.66 -2.76
CA ALA A 17 -2.59 -33.81 -1.76
C ALA A 17 -1.53 -32.91 -1.14
N SER A 18 -1.38 -31.70 -1.70
CA SER A 18 -0.61 -30.63 -1.07
C SER A 18 -1.33 -30.30 0.23
N SER A 19 -0.65 -30.50 1.35
CA SER A 19 -1.18 -30.19 2.68
C SER A 19 -1.26 -28.69 2.95
N ASN A 20 -0.97 -27.86 1.96
CA ASN A 20 -1.05 -26.41 2.08
C ASN A 20 -2.36 -25.91 1.44
N PRO A 21 -3.31 -25.41 2.25
CA PRO A 21 -4.61 -24.93 1.74
C PRO A 21 -4.49 -23.68 0.84
N ASN A 22 -3.29 -23.13 0.67
CA ASN A 22 -3.02 -21.97 -0.19
C ASN A 22 -2.52 -22.33 -1.60
N ASP A 23 -2.23 -23.61 -1.88
CA ASP A 23 -1.85 -24.05 -3.21
C ASP A 23 -3.10 -24.20 -4.10
N THR A 24 -3.46 -23.11 -4.77
CA THR A 24 -4.57 -23.08 -5.73
C THR A 24 -4.11 -23.64 -7.06
N ASN A 25 -4.46 -24.89 -7.34
CA ASN A 25 -4.09 -25.54 -8.60
C ASN A 25 -4.84 -25.00 -9.82
N TRP A 26 -6.00 -24.37 -9.67
CA TRP A 26 -6.71 -23.70 -10.75
C TRP A 26 -7.70 -22.66 -10.23
N GLY A 27 -7.98 -21.65 -11.04
CA GLY A 27 -8.95 -20.62 -10.75
C GLY A 27 -9.58 -20.07 -12.02
N ARG A 28 -10.83 -19.68 -11.96
CA ARG A 28 -11.55 -18.98 -13.03
C ARG A 28 -11.85 -17.58 -12.59
N TYR A 29 -11.66 -16.66 -13.49
CA TYR A 29 -11.96 -15.25 -13.32
C TYR A 29 -12.87 -14.81 -14.47
N LEU A 30 -13.99 -14.18 -14.12
CA LEU A 30 -14.88 -13.50 -15.06
C LEU A 30 -15.02 -12.07 -14.64
N GLY A 31 -14.64 -11.12 -15.49
CA GLY A 31 -14.73 -9.70 -15.21
C GLY A 31 -15.42 -8.93 -16.34
N ILE A 32 -16.21 -7.94 -15.96
CA ILE A 32 -16.84 -6.99 -16.88
C ILE A 32 -16.47 -5.60 -16.44
N THR A 33 -15.93 -4.81 -17.37
CA THR A 33 -15.63 -3.39 -17.14
C THR A 33 -16.45 -2.52 -18.06
N ALA A 34 -16.96 -1.41 -17.55
CA ALA A 34 -17.65 -0.40 -18.30
C ALA A 34 -17.05 0.97 -17.99
N THR A 35 -16.84 1.77 -19.02
CA THR A 35 -16.36 3.15 -18.87
C THR A 35 -17.28 4.06 -19.65
N THR A 36 -17.69 5.18 -19.05
CA THR A 36 -18.42 6.25 -19.69
C THR A 36 -17.68 7.57 -19.50
N SER A 37 -17.79 8.45 -20.49
CA SER A 37 -17.22 9.80 -20.42
C SER A 37 -18.29 10.78 -20.88
N GLN A 38 -18.56 11.80 -20.08
CA GLN A 38 -19.57 12.82 -20.30
C GLN A 38 -18.93 14.21 -20.25
N PHE A 39 -19.63 15.20 -20.81
CA PHE A 39 -19.22 16.61 -20.81
C PHE A 39 -17.79 16.82 -21.35
N SER A 40 -17.47 16.21 -22.49
CA SER A 40 -16.14 16.30 -23.11
C SER A 40 -14.99 15.81 -22.19
N GLY A 41 -15.24 14.76 -21.43
CA GLY A 41 -14.23 14.17 -20.53
C GLY A 41 -14.17 14.80 -19.13
N LYS A 42 -15.00 15.80 -18.85
CA LYS A 42 -15.05 16.44 -17.52
C LYS A 42 -15.66 15.54 -16.43
N LEU A 43 -16.36 14.48 -16.82
CA LEU A 43 -16.90 13.47 -15.93
C LEU A 43 -16.65 12.07 -16.52
N ILE A 44 -15.97 11.22 -15.78
CA ILE A 44 -15.62 9.85 -16.17
C ILE A 44 -16.19 8.91 -15.12
N GLY A 45 -17.02 7.98 -15.56
CA GLY A 45 -17.53 6.87 -14.75
C GLY A 45 -16.89 5.57 -15.20
N GLU A 46 -16.41 4.79 -14.24
CA GLU A 46 -15.84 3.46 -14.45
C GLU A 46 -16.53 2.47 -13.52
N GLY A 47 -16.97 1.36 -14.05
CA GLY A 47 -17.56 0.26 -13.30
C GLY A 47 -16.85 -1.05 -13.62
N GLU A 48 -16.61 -1.86 -12.60
CA GLU A 48 -16.02 -3.19 -12.72
C GLU A 48 -16.78 -4.15 -11.84
N LEU A 49 -17.17 -5.29 -12.41
CA LEU A 49 -17.73 -6.43 -11.70
C LEU A 49 -16.88 -7.64 -12.05
N ALA A 50 -16.44 -8.37 -11.05
CA ALA A 50 -15.66 -9.57 -11.26
C ALA A 50 -16.12 -10.69 -10.32
N TYR A 51 -15.99 -11.91 -10.81
CA TYR A 51 -16.27 -13.13 -10.10
C TYR A 51 -15.09 -14.07 -10.28
N SER A 52 -14.64 -14.69 -9.20
CA SER A 52 -13.58 -15.69 -9.27
C SER A 52 -14.00 -16.97 -8.54
N THR A 53 -13.67 -18.13 -9.09
CA THR A 53 -13.90 -19.42 -8.44
C THR A 53 -12.58 -20.15 -8.25
N LEU A 54 -12.45 -20.79 -7.09
CA LEU A 54 -11.41 -21.77 -6.82
C LEU A 54 -11.96 -23.18 -7.03
N GLY A 55 -11.17 -24.02 -7.67
CA GLY A 55 -11.52 -25.44 -7.84
C GLY A 55 -11.06 -26.28 -6.66
N PHE A 56 -11.56 -25.99 -5.45
CA PHE A 56 -11.34 -26.86 -4.30
C PHE A 56 -12.63 -27.50 -3.82
N ALA A 57 -12.53 -28.79 -3.51
CA ALA A 57 -13.51 -29.47 -2.67
C ALA A 57 -13.35 -28.91 -1.25
N GLY A 58 -14.23 -28.01 -0.80
CA GLY A 58 -14.17 -27.44 0.53
C GLY A 58 -14.51 -25.94 0.62
N VAL A 59 -15.07 -25.35 -0.43
CA VAL A 59 -15.63 -23.99 -0.36
C VAL A 59 -16.81 -24.02 0.62
N THR A 60 -16.63 -23.40 1.78
CA THR A 60 -17.73 -23.20 2.71
C THR A 60 -18.73 -22.20 2.12
N ASP A 61 -20.02 -22.40 2.34
CA ASP A 61 -21.14 -21.56 1.83
C ASP A 61 -21.06 -20.07 2.19
N GLN A 62 -20.07 -19.66 2.98
CA GLN A 62 -19.90 -18.27 3.44
C GLN A 62 -18.96 -17.41 2.56
N GLN A 63 -18.31 -18.00 1.54
CA GLN A 63 -17.39 -17.24 0.70
C GLN A 63 -18.13 -16.51 -0.42
N ARG A 64 -17.87 -15.23 -0.57
CA ARG A 64 -18.41 -14.38 -1.64
C ARG A 64 -17.31 -14.03 -2.65
N PRO A 65 -17.00 -14.89 -3.62
CA PRO A 65 -15.88 -14.70 -4.54
C PRO A 65 -16.17 -13.61 -5.59
N MET A 66 -16.69 -12.48 -5.16
CA MET A 66 -17.10 -11.37 -6.02
C MET A 66 -16.34 -10.10 -5.68
N MET A 67 -16.12 -9.29 -6.69
CA MET A 67 -15.64 -7.90 -6.57
C MET A 67 -16.56 -6.98 -7.35
N ALA A 68 -16.92 -5.87 -6.74
CA ALA A 68 -17.54 -4.73 -7.42
C ALA A 68 -16.70 -3.47 -7.18
N ARG A 69 -16.48 -2.70 -8.22
CA ARG A 69 -15.82 -1.39 -8.13
C ARG A 69 -16.59 -0.39 -8.98
N MET A 70 -16.84 0.76 -8.40
CA MET A 70 -17.41 1.90 -9.11
C MET A 70 -16.55 3.13 -8.80
N THR A 71 -16.15 3.84 -9.82
CA THR A 71 -15.41 5.09 -9.70
C THR A 71 -16.13 6.15 -10.53
N LEU A 72 -16.39 7.29 -9.93
CA LEU A 72 -16.82 8.49 -10.60
C LEU A 72 -15.79 9.57 -10.34
N ARG A 73 -15.21 10.13 -11.37
CA ARG A 73 -14.21 11.19 -11.25
C ARG A 73 -14.42 12.26 -12.30
N GLY A 74 -14.06 13.47 -11.93
CA GLY A 74 -14.18 14.59 -12.85
C GLY A 74 -13.11 15.63 -12.60
N ASN A 75 -13.00 16.51 -13.60
CA ASN A 75 -12.18 17.70 -13.52
C ASN A 75 -12.94 18.86 -14.17
N TRP A 76 -13.12 19.94 -13.43
CA TRP A 76 -13.72 21.15 -13.93
C TRP A 76 -12.78 22.32 -13.66
N ASP A 77 -12.09 22.77 -14.70
CA ASP A 77 -11.03 23.78 -14.64
C ASP A 77 -9.92 23.36 -13.63
N ASN A 78 -9.84 24.04 -12.51
CA ASN A 78 -8.85 23.78 -11.47
C ASN A 78 -9.38 22.86 -10.34
N VAL A 79 -10.64 22.39 -10.45
CA VAL A 79 -11.28 21.53 -9.44
C VAL A 79 -11.34 20.10 -9.92
N GLY A 80 -10.61 19.21 -9.26
CA GLY A 80 -10.76 17.76 -9.41
C GLY A 80 -11.65 17.20 -8.31
N TYR A 81 -12.41 16.15 -8.61
CA TYR A 81 -13.24 15.47 -7.64
C TYR A 81 -13.46 14.00 -8.02
N GLY A 82 -13.77 13.20 -7.05
CA GLY A 82 -14.13 11.82 -7.32
C GLY A 82 -14.72 11.08 -6.13
N VAL A 83 -15.39 9.97 -6.46
CA VAL A 83 -15.97 9.01 -5.54
C VAL A 83 -15.53 7.63 -5.97
N LEU A 84 -15.11 6.81 -5.04
CA LEU A 84 -14.81 5.40 -5.21
C LEU A 84 -15.69 4.58 -4.27
N HIS A 85 -16.31 3.56 -4.80
CA HIS A 85 -16.88 2.46 -4.04
C HIS A 85 -16.24 1.16 -4.51
N ARG A 86 -15.77 0.34 -3.57
CA ARG A 86 -15.21 -0.97 -3.86
C ARG A 86 -15.67 -1.98 -2.82
N SER A 87 -16.23 -3.07 -3.29
CA SER A 87 -16.63 -4.22 -2.48
C SER A 87 -15.84 -5.45 -2.92
N LEU A 88 -15.20 -6.12 -1.98
CA LEU A 88 -14.42 -7.33 -2.18
C LEU A 88 -14.97 -8.40 -1.24
N GLY A 89 -15.48 -9.49 -1.81
CA GLY A 89 -15.93 -10.61 -1.01
C GLY A 89 -14.79 -11.54 -0.61
N SER A 90 -14.94 -12.17 0.54
CA SER A 90 -14.02 -13.21 1.01
C SER A 90 -13.97 -14.37 0.01
N GLY A 91 -12.76 -14.85 -0.24
CA GLY A 91 -12.54 -15.87 -1.26
C GLY A 91 -12.38 -15.36 -2.69
N PHE A 92 -12.55 -14.05 -2.95
CA PHE A 92 -12.21 -13.48 -4.24
C PHE A 92 -10.70 -13.59 -4.50
N ILE A 93 -10.34 -13.94 -5.73
CA ILE A 93 -8.94 -14.04 -6.16
C ILE A 93 -8.70 -13.00 -7.22
N SER A 94 -7.74 -12.13 -6.96
CA SER A 94 -7.32 -11.15 -7.93
C SER A 94 -6.66 -11.81 -9.15
N THR A 95 -6.57 -11.09 -10.25
CA THR A 95 -5.84 -11.53 -11.45
C THR A 95 -4.36 -11.83 -11.19
N ALA A 96 -3.79 -11.26 -10.12
CA ALA A 96 -2.44 -11.57 -9.64
C ALA A 96 -2.36 -12.87 -8.81
N GLY A 97 -3.48 -13.55 -8.57
CA GLY A 97 -3.54 -14.80 -7.81
C GLY A 97 -3.63 -14.61 -6.31
N THR A 98 -3.79 -13.37 -5.82
CA THR A 98 -3.93 -13.10 -4.38
C THR A 98 -5.37 -13.35 -3.94
N LYS A 99 -5.55 -14.23 -2.97
CA LYS A 99 -6.85 -14.50 -2.33
C LYS A 99 -7.16 -13.42 -1.29
N ILE A 100 -8.38 -12.91 -1.31
CA ILE A 100 -8.91 -12.02 -0.29
C ILE A 100 -9.45 -12.86 0.88
N ALA A 101 -8.90 -12.66 2.06
CA ALA A 101 -9.27 -13.42 3.24
C ALA A 101 -10.59 -12.94 3.85
N ASN A 102 -10.86 -11.63 3.81
CA ASN A 102 -11.96 -10.98 4.49
C ASN A 102 -12.88 -10.25 3.50
N ASP A 103 -14.17 -10.19 3.82
CA ASP A 103 -15.08 -9.28 3.15
C ASP A 103 -14.64 -7.82 3.44
N ARG A 104 -14.61 -6.99 2.40
CA ARG A 104 -14.13 -5.62 2.50
C ARG A 104 -14.97 -4.69 1.65
N ASP A 105 -15.52 -3.65 2.27
CA ASP A 105 -16.20 -2.55 1.60
C ASP A 105 -15.45 -1.24 1.85
N GLU A 106 -15.14 -0.53 0.79
CA GLU A 106 -14.38 0.71 0.82
C GLU A 106 -15.14 1.80 0.08
N ASN A 107 -15.33 2.93 0.74
CA ASN A 107 -15.89 4.14 0.17
C ASN A 107 -14.88 5.27 0.31
N GLU A 108 -14.63 6.01 -0.74
CA GLU A 108 -13.76 7.18 -0.73
C GLU A 108 -14.42 8.32 -1.50
N LEU A 109 -14.40 9.51 -0.92
CA LEU A 109 -14.74 10.77 -1.55
C LEU A 109 -13.52 11.67 -1.49
N TRP A 110 -13.14 12.27 -2.60
CA TRP A 110 -12.06 13.22 -2.62
C TRP A 110 -12.38 14.45 -3.47
N GLY A 111 -11.74 15.55 -3.10
CA GLY A 111 -11.75 16.78 -3.86
C GLY A 111 -10.37 17.41 -3.86
N GLU A 112 -10.00 18.03 -4.97
CA GLU A 112 -8.74 18.76 -5.08
C GLU A 112 -8.92 20.09 -5.80
N TYR A 113 -8.09 21.06 -5.45
CA TYR A 113 -8.02 22.35 -6.12
C TYR A 113 -6.57 22.66 -6.49
N ASP A 114 -6.35 22.98 -7.76
CA ASP A 114 -5.04 23.34 -8.29
C ASP A 114 -4.89 24.87 -8.36
N PHE A 115 -4.03 25.41 -7.49
CA PHE A 115 -3.71 26.85 -7.43
C PHE A 115 -2.53 27.23 -8.35
N LYS A 116 -2.10 26.33 -9.25
CA LYS A 116 -0.91 26.47 -10.12
C LYS A 116 0.43 26.36 -9.38
N ILE A 117 0.55 26.95 -8.18
CA ILE A 117 1.75 26.91 -7.35
C ILE A 117 1.70 25.74 -6.37
N PHE A 118 0.51 25.42 -5.90
CA PHE A 118 0.28 24.29 -5.00
C PHE A 118 -1.07 23.64 -5.32
N ARG A 119 -1.20 22.39 -4.93
CA ARG A 119 -2.43 21.61 -5.04
C ARG A 119 -2.89 21.19 -3.65
N LEU A 120 -4.12 21.54 -3.31
CA LEU A 120 -4.77 21.12 -2.08
C LEU A 120 -5.73 19.96 -2.40
N ARG A 121 -5.64 18.87 -1.65
CA ARG A 121 -6.56 17.73 -1.75
C ARG A 121 -7.13 17.39 -0.39
N GLY A 122 -8.43 17.14 -0.35
CA GLY A 122 -9.16 16.56 0.78
C GLY A 122 -9.68 15.18 0.41
N THR A 123 -9.67 14.25 1.37
CA THR A 123 -10.18 12.89 1.18
C THR A 123 -10.96 12.46 2.42
N LEU A 124 -12.11 11.84 2.20
CA LEU A 124 -12.91 11.19 3.23
C LEU A 124 -13.05 9.72 2.85
N GLY A 125 -12.72 8.81 3.75
CA GLY A 125 -12.76 7.38 3.51
C GLY A 125 -13.51 6.62 4.61
N GLU A 126 -14.19 5.56 4.23
CA GLU A 126 -14.76 4.56 5.12
C GLU A 126 -14.38 3.19 4.61
N LEU A 127 -13.81 2.38 5.49
CA LEU A 127 -13.43 1.00 5.24
C LEU A 127 -14.13 0.11 6.26
N ARG A 128 -14.89 -0.86 5.77
CA ARG A 128 -15.49 -1.93 6.57
C ARG A 128 -14.84 -3.24 6.18
N GLU A 129 -14.36 -3.97 7.16
CA GLU A 129 -13.80 -5.31 6.97
C GLU A 129 -14.51 -6.28 7.92
N MET A 130 -14.88 -7.45 7.39
CA MET A 130 -15.38 -8.55 8.19
C MET A 130 -14.27 -9.59 8.33
N ASN A 131 -13.74 -9.76 9.52
CA ASN A 131 -12.76 -10.81 9.77
C ASN A 131 -13.47 -12.18 9.71
N SER A 132 -13.11 -13.00 8.74
CA SER A 132 -13.72 -14.33 8.53
C SER A 132 -13.45 -15.30 9.69
N ASP A 133 -12.32 -15.14 10.40
CA ASP A 133 -11.92 -16.07 11.47
C ASP A 133 -12.65 -15.78 12.79
N THR A 134 -12.88 -14.49 13.07
CA THR A 134 -13.53 -14.05 14.30
C THR A 134 -14.99 -13.65 14.12
N ASN A 135 -15.44 -13.53 12.85
CA ASN A 135 -16.74 -12.99 12.45
C ASN A 135 -17.05 -11.62 13.09
N GLN A 136 -16.01 -10.82 13.33
CA GLN A 136 -16.14 -9.49 13.90
C GLN A 136 -15.93 -8.43 12.80
N PRO A 137 -16.88 -7.51 12.64
CA PRO A 137 -16.70 -6.38 11.73
C PRO A 137 -15.73 -5.36 12.32
N SER A 138 -14.88 -4.80 11.49
CA SER A 138 -14.10 -3.60 11.79
C SER A 138 -14.57 -2.46 10.89
N LEU A 139 -14.59 -1.26 11.44
CA LEU A 139 -14.94 -0.03 10.73
C LEU A 139 -13.84 1.00 10.94
N THR A 140 -13.23 1.44 9.85
CA THR A 140 -12.25 2.53 9.89
C THR A 140 -12.77 3.70 9.06
N ARG A 141 -12.81 4.89 9.65
CA ARG A 141 -13.11 6.16 8.99
C ARG A 141 -11.88 7.02 8.98
N THR A 142 -11.62 7.66 7.86
CA THR A 142 -10.45 8.52 7.67
C THR A 142 -10.86 9.82 7.04
N ALA A 143 -10.36 10.93 7.58
CA ALA A 143 -10.38 12.23 6.92
C ALA A 143 -8.92 12.66 6.74
N ALA A 144 -8.54 13.05 5.52
CA ALA A 144 -7.18 13.44 5.22
C ALA A 144 -7.15 14.71 4.37
N THR A 145 -6.11 15.51 4.58
CA THR A 145 -5.80 16.66 3.74
C THR A 145 -4.33 16.59 3.32
N SER A 146 -4.05 17.05 2.12
CA SER A 146 -2.67 17.19 1.65
C SER A 146 -2.48 18.46 0.83
N LEU A 147 -1.33 19.07 0.99
CA LEU A 147 -0.90 20.25 0.27
C LEU A 147 0.41 19.93 -0.43
N ASN A 148 0.37 19.94 -1.74
CA ASN A 148 1.52 19.63 -2.59
C ASN A 148 2.00 20.89 -3.30
N PHE A 149 3.24 21.28 -3.04
CA PHE A 149 3.98 22.30 -3.76
C PHE A 149 4.94 21.63 -4.71
N ALA A 150 5.00 22.10 -5.96
CA ALA A 150 5.98 21.62 -6.91
C ALA A 150 6.57 22.80 -7.70
N ARG A 151 7.89 22.83 -7.75
CA ARG A 151 8.67 23.80 -8.52
C ARG A 151 9.87 23.09 -9.12
N SER A 152 10.48 23.71 -10.13
CA SER A 152 11.67 23.14 -10.76
C SER A 152 12.73 22.71 -9.74
N GLY A 153 13.06 21.44 -9.72
CA GLY A 153 14.08 20.84 -8.86
C GLY A 153 13.67 20.55 -7.42
N TRP A 154 12.47 20.94 -6.95
CA TRP A 154 12.01 20.60 -5.62
C TRP A 154 10.49 20.48 -5.53
N SER A 155 10.01 19.69 -4.60
CA SER A 155 8.60 19.61 -4.20
C SER A 155 8.48 19.40 -2.70
N ALA A 156 7.34 19.81 -2.15
CA ALA A 156 7.01 19.60 -0.75
C ALA A 156 5.58 19.09 -0.64
N LEU A 157 5.37 18.01 0.10
CA LEU A 157 4.09 17.47 0.45
C LEU A 157 3.87 17.59 1.96
N LEU A 158 2.87 18.36 2.35
CA LEU A 158 2.34 18.39 3.70
C LEU A 158 1.10 17.53 3.75
N SER A 159 0.96 16.69 4.76
CA SER A 159 -0.21 15.83 4.94
C SER A 159 -0.67 15.82 6.39
N SER A 160 -1.97 15.75 6.55
CA SER A 160 -2.62 15.55 7.85
C SER A 160 -3.78 14.59 7.67
N SER A 161 -3.91 13.62 8.56
CA SER A 161 -5.04 12.70 8.56
C SER A 161 -5.47 12.38 9.97
N ILE A 162 -6.77 12.23 10.14
CA ILE A 162 -7.39 11.68 11.34
C ILE A 162 -8.12 10.40 10.94
N SER A 163 -7.95 9.34 11.72
CA SER A 163 -8.67 8.09 11.53
C SER A 163 -9.28 7.62 12.84
N THR A 164 -10.42 6.97 12.73
CA THR A 164 -11.13 6.31 13.84
C THR A 164 -11.34 4.88 13.42
N SER A 165 -10.94 3.94 14.27
CA SER A 165 -11.15 2.51 14.04
C SER A 165 -11.96 1.93 15.19
N ALA A 166 -13.02 1.19 14.87
CA ALA A 166 -13.87 0.49 15.82
C ALA A 166 -13.91 -0.99 15.46
N LEU A 167 -13.84 -1.86 16.46
CA LEU A 167 -13.92 -3.31 16.32
C LEU A 167 -15.18 -3.84 17.02
N GLY A 168 -15.89 -4.70 16.33
CA GLY A 168 -17.11 -5.36 16.82
C GLY A 168 -18.38 -4.52 16.68
N ASN A 169 -19.52 -5.18 16.85
CA ASN A 169 -20.85 -4.57 16.71
C ASN A 169 -21.22 -3.57 17.82
N ILE A 170 -20.46 -3.54 18.91
CA ILE A 170 -20.76 -2.74 20.12
C ILE A 170 -19.65 -1.71 20.37
N HIS A 171 -18.81 -1.37 19.37
CA HIS A 171 -17.68 -0.44 19.55
C HIS A 171 -16.80 -0.81 20.76
N LEU A 172 -16.58 -2.12 20.95
CA LEU A 172 -15.85 -2.67 22.11
C LEU A 172 -14.40 -2.19 22.20
N GLN A 173 -13.81 -1.85 21.06
CA GLN A 173 -12.48 -1.24 20.99
C GLN A 173 -12.55 -0.11 19.97
N GLU A 174 -12.34 1.09 20.44
CA GLU A 174 -12.27 2.27 19.57
C GLU A 174 -10.91 2.93 19.72
N SER A 175 -10.28 3.23 18.61
CA SER A 175 -9.02 3.94 18.57
C SER A 175 -9.10 5.13 17.63
N HIS A 176 -8.45 6.20 18.01
CA HIS A 176 -8.29 7.37 17.16
C HIS A 176 -6.80 7.56 16.84
N ALA A 177 -6.50 7.96 15.62
CA ALA A 177 -5.14 8.31 15.25
C ALA A 177 -5.12 9.62 14.49
N LEU A 178 -4.20 10.51 14.86
CA LEU A 178 -3.86 11.71 14.13
C LEU A 178 -2.46 11.54 13.56
N THR A 179 -2.30 11.70 12.25
CA THR A 179 -1.01 11.61 11.59
C THR A 179 -0.74 12.90 10.82
N ASN A 180 0.39 13.52 11.08
CA ASN A 180 0.89 14.68 10.35
C ASN A 180 2.22 14.30 9.69
N GLY A 181 2.44 14.75 8.46
CA GLY A 181 3.63 14.41 7.70
C GLY A 181 4.12 15.55 6.82
N VAL A 182 5.43 15.57 6.64
CA VAL A 182 6.13 16.44 5.70
C VAL A 182 7.09 15.59 4.89
N THR A 183 6.98 15.65 3.57
CA THR A 183 7.94 15.05 2.65
C THR A 183 8.46 16.15 1.74
N LEU A 184 9.77 16.26 1.66
CA LEU A 184 10.44 17.17 0.73
C LEU A 184 11.12 16.31 -0.33
N ALA A 185 11.09 16.73 -1.59
CA ALA A 185 11.89 16.11 -2.63
C ALA A 185 12.74 17.20 -3.28
N TYR A 186 14.03 16.95 -3.33
CA TYR A 186 15.01 17.86 -3.95
C TYR A 186 15.77 17.13 -5.04
N ARG A 187 15.68 17.64 -6.25
CA ARG A 187 16.26 17.06 -7.47
C ARG A 187 17.04 18.14 -8.22
N PRO A 188 18.24 18.49 -7.73
CA PRO A 188 19.07 19.55 -8.34
C PRO A 188 19.55 19.18 -9.74
N ALA A 189 19.63 17.88 -10.04
CA ALA A 189 20.05 17.35 -11.33
C ALA A 189 19.27 16.05 -11.65
N SER A 190 19.22 15.67 -12.90
CA SER A 190 18.54 14.46 -13.35
C SER A 190 19.12 13.17 -12.78
N PHE A 191 20.38 13.21 -12.38
CA PHE A 191 21.10 12.05 -11.83
C PHE A 191 21.01 11.93 -10.30
N PHE A 192 20.41 12.91 -9.59
CA PHE A 192 20.40 12.94 -8.13
C PHE A 192 19.05 13.39 -7.59
N SER A 193 18.51 12.64 -6.63
CA SER A 193 17.37 13.08 -5.81
C SER A 193 17.55 12.65 -4.36
N ILE A 194 17.09 13.50 -3.45
CA ILE A 194 16.95 13.21 -2.03
C ILE A 194 15.56 13.60 -1.57
N GLU A 195 14.93 12.72 -0.79
CA GLU A 195 13.56 12.88 -0.33
C GLU A 195 13.49 12.62 1.19
N PRO A 196 13.84 13.61 2.03
CA PRO A 196 13.61 13.53 3.46
C PRO A 196 12.12 13.57 3.79
N ASN A 197 11.73 12.80 4.81
CA ASN A 197 10.38 12.80 5.34
C ASN A 197 10.39 12.82 6.87
N LEU A 198 9.41 13.49 7.43
CA LEU A 198 9.13 13.53 8.85
C LEU A 198 7.65 13.23 9.05
N SER A 199 7.31 12.42 10.02
CA SER A 199 5.92 12.25 10.42
C SER A 199 5.78 12.14 11.93
N PHE A 200 4.59 12.49 12.39
CA PHE A 200 4.20 12.40 13.78
C PHE A 200 2.81 11.79 13.84
N LYS A 201 2.70 10.64 14.50
CA LYS A 201 1.44 9.92 14.71
C LYS A 201 1.11 9.93 16.19
N GLN A 202 -0.12 10.28 16.51
CA GLN A 202 -0.70 10.14 17.84
C GLN A 202 -1.83 9.14 17.77
N GLU A 203 -1.84 8.17 18.65
CA GLU A 203 -2.90 7.18 18.80
C GLU A 203 -3.50 7.24 20.20
N TRP A 204 -4.81 7.19 20.28
CA TRP A 204 -5.57 7.10 21.51
C TRP A 204 -6.41 5.82 21.45
N ASP A 205 -6.18 4.95 22.42
CA ASP A 205 -6.99 3.76 22.64
C ASP A 205 -8.07 4.12 23.67
N GLN A 206 -9.31 4.25 23.24
CA GLN A 206 -10.41 4.63 24.14
C GLN A 206 -10.74 3.55 25.16
N THR A 207 -10.43 2.28 24.89
CA THR A 207 -10.69 1.17 25.80
C THR A 207 -9.77 1.22 27.01
N THR A 208 -8.51 1.55 26.80
CA THR A 208 -7.49 1.62 27.87
C THR A 208 -7.23 3.04 28.33
N GLY A 209 -7.66 4.05 27.55
CA GLY A 209 -7.32 5.46 27.76
C GLY A 209 -5.85 5.78 27.42
N ALA A 210 -5.08 4.80 26.95
CA ALA A 210 -3.65 4.96 26.69
C ALA A 210 -3.41 5.78 25.41
N LYS A 211 -2.47 6.71 25.51
CA LYS A 211 -1.98 7.50 24.39
C LYS A 211 -0.59 7.02 23.97
N THR A 212 -0.37 6.94 22.67
CA THR A 212 0.93 6.61 22.09
C THR A 212 1.32 7.67 21.05
N ASP A 213 2.45 8.29 21.24
CA ASP A 213 3.05 9.24 20.32
C ASP A 213 4.18 8.58 19.54
N THR A 214 4.15 8.67 18.20
CA THR A 214 5.14 8.03 17.34
C THR A 214 5.74 9.02 16.36
N PRO A 215 6.78 9.79 16.76
CA PRO A 215 7.59 10.52 15.82
C PRO A 215 8.36 9.57 14.92
N SER A 216 8.47 9.92 13.65
CA SER A 216 9.31 9.21 12.69
C SER A 216 10.03 10.17 11.75
N ALA A 217 11.22 9.77 11.31
CA ALA A 217 12.02 10.47 10.34
C ALA A 217 12.63 9.49 9.37
N GLY A 218 12.76 9.89 8.11
CA GLY A 218 13.38 9.06 7.11
C GLY A 218 13.89 9.86 5.93
N PHE A 219 14.58 9.18 5.04
CA PHE A 219 14.95 9.73 3.75
C PHE A 219 15.08 8.63 2.70
N LEU A 220 14.89 9.03 1.45
CA LEU A 220 15.20 8.26 0.25
C LEU A 220 16.22 9.04 -0.57
N LEU A 221 17.29 8.37 -0.99
CA LEU A 221 18.32 8.91 -1.85
C LEU A 221 18.39 8.07 -3.11
N ASN A 222 18.35 8.72 -4.28
CA ASN A 222 18.61 8.09 -5.56
C ASN A 222 19.71 8.86 -6.28
N CYS A 223 20.68 8.12 -6.79
CA CYS A 223 21.79 8.69 -7.52
C CYS A 223 22.15 7.78 -8.71
N THR A 224 22.23 8.37 -9.90
CA THR A 224 22.66 7.70 -11.14
C THR A 224 23.85 8.44 -11.71
N PRO A 225 25.04 8.35 -11.06
CA PRO A 225 26.20 9.17 -11.44
C PRO A 225 26.65 8.90 -12.86
N TRP A 226 26.39 7.70 -13.35
CA TRP A 226 26.60 7.29 -14.74
C TRP A 226 25.37 6.55 -15.25
N SER A 227 25.16 6.55 -16.55
CA SER A 227 24.00 5.89 -17.19
C SER A 227 23.89 4.38 -16.89
N ASN A 228 24.98 3.76 -16.48
CA ASN A 228 25.08 2.34 -16.16
C ASN A 228 25.15 2.03 -14.65
N LEU A 229 25.11 3.04 -13.77
CA LEU A 229 25.20 2.83 -12.34
C LEU A 229 24.07 3.56 -11.62
N GLN A 230 23.29 2.83 -10.84
CA GLN A 230 22.24 3.35 -9.95
C GLN A 230 22.56 3.00 -8.50
N LEU A 231 22.51 4.00 -7.65
CA LEU A 231 22.63 3.89 -6.21
C LEU A 231 21.31 4.31 -5.57
N THR A 232 20.80 3.51 -4.64
CA THR A 232 19.62 3.86 -3.85
C THR A 232 19.92 3.67 -2.38
N GLY A 233 19.61 4.66 -1.58
CA GLY A 233 19.72 4.61 -0.12
C GLY A 233 18.39 4.96 0.51
N ARG A 234 17.97 4.20 1.50
CA ARG A 234 16.79 4.49 2.31
C ARG A 234 17.11 4.29 3.77
N ALA A 235 16.71 5.23 4.60
CA ALA A 235 16.70 5.02 6.04
C ALA A 235 15.40 5.55 6.64
N SER A 236 14.89 4.88 7.67
CA SER A 236 13.76 5.35 8.45
C SER A 236 13.94 4.96 9.91
N TYR A 237 13.62 5.89 10.79
CA TYR A 237 13.60 5.72 12.22
C TYR A 237 12.23 6.10 12.75
N SER A 238 11.68 5.31 13.65
CA SER A 238 10.47 5.64 14.40
C SER A 238 10.63 5.26 15.86
N ARG A 239 9.96 6.01 16.73
CA ARG A 239 9.93 5.73 18.16
C ARG A 239 8.52 5.92 18.68
N GLY A 240 7.86 4.86 19.12
CA GLY A 240 6.62 4.89 19.87
C GLY A 240 6.92 5.18 21.33
N ILE A 241 6.22 6.15 21.90
CA ILE A 241 6.28 6.55 23.32
C ILE A 241 4.87 6.46 23.85
N SER A 242 4.62 5.54 24.74
CA SER A 242 3.32 5.30 25.35
C SER A 242 3.29 5.85 26.79
N GLU A 243 2.17 6.41 27.21
CA GLU A 243 1.99 6.93 28.57
C GLU A 243 2.14 5.83 29.64
N ASP A 244 1.81 4.60 29.29
CA ASP A 244 1.96 3.44 30.19
C ASP A 244 3.33 2.75 30.06
N SER A 245 4.20 3.22 29.16
CA SER A 245 5.50 2.64 28.80
C SER A 245 5.45 1.18 28.33
N VAL A 246 4.30 0.56 28.30
CA VAL A 246 4.14 -0.86 27.90
C VAL A 246 4.29 -1.03 26.38
N ARG A 247 3.89 -0.01 25.61
CA ARG A 247 3.91 0.00 24.15
C ARG A 247 5.10 0.75 23.56
N ASP A 248 6.08 1.10 24.41
CA ASP A 248 7.29 1.77 23.93
C ASP A 248 8.02 0.86 22.93
N ALA A 249 8.25 1.38 21.76
CA ALA A 249 8.94 0.65 20.69
C ALA A 249 9.79 1.61 19.85
N SER A 250 10.87 1.11 19.30
CA SER A 250 11.63 1.85 18.30
C SER A 250 12.00 0.94 17.14
N ALA A 251 12.03 1.49 15.95
CA ALA A 251 12.44 0.77 14.75
C ALA A 251 13.41 1.62 13.93
N LEU A 252 14.50 1.02 13.53
CA LEU A 252 15.45 1.57 12.57
C LEU A 252 15.57 0.62 11.40
N ASN A 253 15.21 1.09 10.21
CA ASN A 253 15.30 0.34 8.97
C ASN A 253 16.21 1.10 8.01
N THR A 254 17.19 0.43 7.46
CA THR A 254 18.03 0.99 6.42
C THR A 254 18.18 0.00 5.27
N LEU A 255 18.25 0.54 4.06
CA LEU A 255 18.50 -0.21 2.84
C LEU A 255 19.48 0.59 1.99
N ALA A 256 20.52 -0.08 1.53
CA ALA A 256 21.40 0.45 0.51
C ALA A 256 21.44 -0.52 -0.67
N SER A 257 21.26 -0.04 -1.86
CA SER A 257 21.37 -0.85 -3.07
C SER A 257 22.21 -0.18 -4.13
N LEU A 258 22.94 -1.01 -4.86
CA LEU A 258 23.71 -0.63 -6.03
C LEU A 258 23.31 -1.55 -7.17
N ASN A 259 22.95 -0.96 -8.30
CA ASN A 259 22.71 -1.67 -9.55
C ASN A 259 23.66 -1.15 -10.60
N TRP A 260 24.51 -2.01 -11.09
CA TRP A 260 25.53 -1.67 -12.07
C TRP A 260 25.38 -2.51 -13.33
N LYS A 261 25.14 -1.87 -14.47
CA LYS A 261 25.23 -2.51 -15.77
C LYS A 261 26.69 -2.60 -16.18
N ILE A 262 27.28 -3.80 -16.08
CA ILE A 262 28.71 -4.04 -16.31
C ILE A 262 29.02 -4.02 -17.81
N GLY A 263 28.13 -4.56 -18.65
CA GLY A 263 28.36 -4.66 -20.09
C GLY A 263 27.35 -5.58 -20.78
N LYS A 264 27.73 -6.00 -21.99
CA LYS A 264 27.00 -7.01 -22.77
C LYS A 264 27.90 -8.22 -23.03
N SER A 265 27.38 -9.41 -22.82
CA SER A 265 28.03 -10.65 -23.23
C SER A 265 27.01 -11.57 -23.90
N LEU A 266 27.37 -12.13 -25.04
CA LEU A 266 26.52 -13.02 -25.84
C LEU A 266 25.17 -12.42 -26.23
N GLY A 267 25.10 -11.09 -26.39
CA GLY A 267 23.86 -10.39 -26.70
C GLY A 267 23.04 -9.94 -25.49
N ALA A 268 23.32 -10.49 -24.31
CA ALA A 268 22.58 -10.20 -23.05
C ALA A 268 23.24 -9.07 -22.26
N ASP A 269 22.43 -8.18 -21.67
CA ASP A 269 22.89 -7.17 -20.72
C ASP A 269 23.21 -7.81 -19.37
N GLN A 270 24.40 -7.51 -18.83
CA GLN A 270 24.88 -8.01 -17.55
C GLN A 270 24.72 -6.95 -16.46
N TYR A 271 24.08 -7.32 -15.35
CA TYR A 271 23.89 -6.45 -14.19
C TYR A 271 24.45 -7.08 -12.92
N LEU A 272 25.17 -6.28 -12.16
CA LEU A 272 25.55 -6.60 -10.78
C LEU A 272 24.62 -5.81 -9.86
N SER A 273 23.87 -6.50 -9.00
CA SER A 273 23.07 -5.91 -7.93
C SER A 273 23.66 -6.28 -6.59
N LEU A 274 23.93 -5.27 -5.78
CA LEU A 274 24.30 -5.42 -4.37
C LEU A 274 23.19 -4.77 -3.54
N GLN A 275 22.74 -5.45 -2.52
CA GLN A 275 21.73 -4.93 -1.59
C GLN A 275 22.14 -5.29 -0.16
N VAL A 276 22.05 -4.31 0.71
CA VAL A 276 22.27 -4.50 2.16
C VAL A 276 21.09 -3.88 2.88
N GLU A 277 20.47 -4.68 3.74
CA GLU A 277 19.39 -4.28 4.62
C GLU A 277 19.81 -4.43 6.06
N TYR A 278 19.46 -3.43 6.85
CA TYR A 278 19.58 -3.48 8.29
C TYR A 278 18.23 -3.18 8.92
N HIS A 279 17.79 -4.06 9.80
CA HIS A 279 16.55 -3.94 10.51
C HIS A 279 16.80 -4.13 12.00
N ASN A 280 16.44 -3.13 12.81
CA ASN A 280 16.54 -3.20 14.25
C ASN A 280 15.21 -2.72 14.85
N GLN A 281 14.52 -3.62 15.50
CA GLN A 281 13.32 -3.32 16.27
C GLN A 281 13.60 -3.58 17.74
N ARG A 282 13.24 -2.63 18.59
CA ARG A 282 13.28 -2.77 20.03
C ARG A 282 11.86 -2.50 20.55
N ALA A 283 11.26 -3.52 21.12
CA ALA A 283 10.07 -3.38 21.96
C ALA A 283 10.51 -3.16 23.41
N ASN A 284 9.59 -2.74 24.27
CA ASN A 284 9.84 -2.61 25.70
C ASN A 284 10.57 -3.87 26.22
N PRO A 285 11.67 -3.72 26.99
CA PRO A 285 12.54 -4.80 27.43
C PRO A 285 11.83 -5.93 28.23
N ALA A 286 10.62 -5.69 28.67
CA ALA A 286 9.84 -6.74 29.37
C ALA A 286 9.27 -7.84 28.45
N VAL A 287 9.25 -7.65 27.10
CA VAL A 287 8.50 -8.55 26.20
C VAL A 287 9.34 -9.24 25.14
N SER A 288 10.34 -8.65 24.58
CA SER A 288 11.40 -9.34 23.75
C SER A 288 12.48 -8.40 23.24
N ASN A 289 13.73 -8.79 23.33
CA ASN A 289 14.83 -8.18 22.59
C ASN A 289 14.90 -8.85 21.22
N ALA A 290 14.28 -8.26 20.20
CA ALA A 290 14.56 -8.64 18.83
C ALA A 290 16.03 -8.28 18.53
N SER A 291 16.82 -9.27 18.18
CA SER A 291 18.20 -9.04 17.75
C SER A 291 18.19 -8.25 16.44
N PRO A 292 19.14 -7.32 16.26
CA PRO A 292 19.25 -6.62 14.97
C PRO A 292 19.52 -7.66 13.87
N ASN A 293 18.80 -7.52 12.77
CA ASN A 293 18.94 -8.38 11.61
C ASN A 293 19.66 -7.62 10.50
N ILE A 294 20.75 -8.18 10.00
CA ILE A 294 21.47 -7.66 8.84
C ILE A 294 21.35 -8.70 7.73
N THR A 295 20.74 -8.29 6.62
CA THR A 295 20.61 -9.14 5.45
C THR A 295 21.36 -8.50 4.29
N GLY A 296 22.26 -9.27 3.67
CA GLY A 296 22.98 -8.85 2.47
C GLY A 296 22.65 -9.78 1.31
N MET A 297 22.43 -9.22 0.13
CA MET A 297 22.22 -9.97 -1.11
C MET A 297 23.14 -9.44 -2.19
N VAL A 298 23.81 -10.38 -2.86
CA VAL A 298 24.58 -10.12 -4.09
C VAL A 298 23.93 -10.91 -5.20
N GLN A 299 23.53 -10.26 -6.27
CA GLN A 299 22.88 -10.92 -7.40
C GLN A 299 23.51 -10.48 -8.72
N LEU A 300 23.91 -11.45 -9.52
CA LEU A 300 24.27 -11.25 -10.92
C LEU A 300 23.06 -11.64 -11.77
N LYS A 301 22.58 -10.71 -12.59
CA LYS A 301 21.47 -10.93 -13.54
C LYS A 301 21.99 -10.85 -14.95
N LEU A 302 21.63 -11.85 -15.76
CA LEU A 302 21.76 -11.84 -17.21
C LEU A 302 20.34 -11.63 -17.77
N LEU A 303 20.13 -10.56 -18.51
CA LEU A 303 18.85 -10.27 -19.17
C LEU A 303 19.05 -10.38 -20.68
N ASP A 304 18.45 -11.41 -21.29
CA ASP A 304 18.23 -11.50 -22.72
C ASP A 304 16.97 -10.71 -23.07
N PHE A 305 17.09 -9.82 -24.07
CA PHE A 305 15.99 -9.15 -24.73
C PHE A 305 15.92 -9.51 -26.20
#